data_241d6769ba5956cb812b72fcf9ce6f5c
#
_entry.id   241d6769ba5956cb812b72fcf9ce6f5c
#
_cell.length_a   1.000
_cell.length_b   1.000
_cell.length_c   1.000
_cell.angle_alpha   90.00
_cell.angle_beta   90.00
_cell.angle_gamma   90.00
#
_symmetry.space_group_name_H-M   'P 1'
#
loop_
_entity.id
_entity.type
_entity.pdbx_description
1 polymer ?
#
loop_
_entity_poly.entity_id
_entity_poly.type
_entity_poly.pdbx_seq_one_letter_code
_entity_poly.pdbx_strand_id
1 'polypeptide(L)' 'MEEKQREVPSFKEEDLILVMQQASVSREKAVHALTESKGDIAQAILSLTT' A
#
# COMPACT_ATOMS: atom_id res chain seq x y z
N MET A 1 -28.23 3.77 7.33
CA MET A 1 -27.82 3.85 7.30
C MET A 1 -27.02 3.82 6.78
N GLU A 2 -26.32 4.00 6.61
CA GLU A 2 -25.62 4.04 6.23
C GLU A 2 -24.63 4.01 6.44
N GLU A 3 -24.02 3.60 6.44
CA GLU A 3 -23.11 3.55 6.65
C GLU A 3 -22.27 4.11 5.90
N LYS A 4 -21.53 4.70 6.14
CA LYS A 4 -20.77 5.28 5.57
C LYS A 4 -19.76 4.59 5.17
N GLN A 5 -19.24 4.49 4.52
CA GLN A 5 -18.40 3.75 4.19
C GLN A 5 -17.21 4.26 4.41
N ARG A 6 -16.44 3.76 5.10
CA ARG A 6 -15.28 4.19 5.34
C ARG A 6 -14.44 3.81 4.30
N GLU A 7 -13.51 4.47 3.92
CA GLU A 7 -12.65 4.14 2.96
C GLU A 7 -11.70 3.21 3.46
N VAL A 8 -11.73 2.01 3.19
CA VAL A 8 -10.84 0.99 3.65
C VAL A 8 -9.77 0.80 2.68
N PRO A 9 -8.50 0.80 3.02
CA PRO A 9 -7.43 0.58 2.05
C PRO A 9 -7.50 -0.83 1.51
N SER A 10 -6.96 -1.04 0.33
CA SER A 10 -7.00 -2.36 -0.27
C SER A 10 -5.86 -3.22 0.22
N PHE A 11 -5.18 -2.84 1.27
CA PHE A 11 -4.05 -3.59 1.78
C PHE A 11 -4.09 -3.60 3.30
N LYS A 12 -3.32 -4.47 3.92
CA LYS A 12 -3.26 -4.54 5.35
C LYS A 12 -2.06 -3.78 5.86
N GLU A 13 -2.08 -3.45 7.13
CA GLU A 13 -0.96 -2.74 7.72
C GLU A 13 0.34 -3.54 7.59
N GLU A 14 0.25 -4.84 7.68
CA GLU A 14 1.40 -5.71 7.53
C GLU A 14 2.00 -5.56 6.15
N ASP A 15 1.16 -5.48 5.15
CA ASP A 15 1.62 -5.35 3.77
C ASP A 15 2.30 -4.00 3.58
N LEU A 16 1.74 -2.97 4.21
CA LEU A 16 2.32 -1.65 4.12
C LEU A 16 3.74 -1.64 4.70
N ILE A 17 3.89 -2.23 5.87
CA ILE A 17 5.19 -2.30 6.51
C ILE A 17 6.18 -3.07 5.65
N LEU A 18 5.72 -4.15 5.06
CA LEU A 18 6.58 -4.96 4.21
C LEU A 18 7.09 -4.14 3.02
N VAL A 19 6.21 -3.39 2.38
CA VAL A 19 6.60 -2.58 1.24
C VAL A 19 7.58 -1.50 1.69
N MET A 20 7.35 -0.89 2.84
CA MET A 20 8.23 0.13 3.34
C MET A 20 9.63 -0.42 3.55
N GLN A 21 9.73 -1.60 4.10
CA GLN A 21 11.00 -2.23 4.37
C GLN A 21 11.68 -2.72 3.10
N GLN A 22 10.93 -3.35 2.25
CA GLN A 22 11.51 -3.92 1.02
C GLN A 22 11.96 -2.85 0.04
N ALA A 23 11.20 -1.79 -0.06
CA ALA A 23 11.52 -0.72 -1.00
C ALA A 23 12.27 0.44 -0.34
N SER A 24 12.42 0.41 0.97
CA SER A 24 13.10 1.46 1.71
C SER A 24 12.48 2.82 1.45
N VAL A 25 11.18 2.89 1.57
CA VAL A 25 10.47 4.14 1.31
C VAL A 25 9.66 4.54 2.53
N SER A 26 9.17 5.76 2.54
CA SER A 26 8.36 6.24 3.63
C SER A 26 6.97 5.64 3.56
N ARG A 27 6.22 5.79 4.64
CA ARG A 27 4.88 5.27 4.70
C ARG A 27 4.01 5.84 3.60
N GLU A 28 4.11 7.13 3.36
CA GLU A 28 3.30 7.76 2.34
C GLU A 28 3.54 7.18 0.97
N LYS A 29 4.79 6.94 0.64
CA LYS A 29 5.10 6.37 -0.66
C LYS A 29 4.62 4.95 -0.75
N ALA A 30 4.75 4.20 0.33
CA ALA A 30 4.29 2.81 0.34
C ALA A 30 2.77 2.74 0.20
N VAL A 31 2.06 3.62 0.88
CA VAL A 31 0.60 3.66 0.78
C VAL A 31 0.18 3.97 -0.65
N HIS A 32 0.84 4.95 -1.24
CA HIS A 32 0.50 5.33 -2.60
C HIS A 32 0.74 4.17 -3.57
N ALA A 33 1.87 3.52 -3.44
CA ALA A 33 2.21 2.41 -4.32
C ALA A 33 1.24 1.24 -4.16
N LEU A 34 0.89 0.93 -2.92
CA LEU A 34 -0.04 -0.17 -2.67
C LEU A 34 -1.43 0.17 -3.17
N THR A 35 -1.84 1.42 -3.04
CA THR A 35 -3.13 1.85 -3.53
C THR A 35 -3.18 1.72 -5.05
N GLU A 36 -2.13 2.14 -5.71
CA GLU A 36 -2.10 2.07 -7.15
C GLU A 36 -2.00 0.64 -7.68
N SER A 37 -1.35 -0.23 -6.92
CA SER A 37 -1.24 -1.61 -7.34
C SER A 37 -2.37 -2.47 -6.81
N LYS A 38 -3.36 -1.82 -6.20
CA LYS A 38 -4.55 -2.50 -5.70
C LYS A 38 -4.21 -3.61 -4.72
N GLY A 39 -3.26 -3.33 -3.86
CA GLY A 39 -2.87 -4.27 -2.82
C GLY A 39 -1.85 -5.31 -3.24
N ASP A 40 -1.34 -5.21 -4.44
CA ASP A 40 -0.36 -6.17 -4.93
C ASP A 40 1.01 -5.75 -4.42
N ILE A 41 1.54 -6.44 -3.44
CA ILE A 41 2.80 -6.11 -2.82
C ILE A 41 3.96 -6.14 -3.79
N ALA A 42 4.04 -7.17 -4.58
CA ALA A 42 5.13 -7.31 -5.52
C ALA A 42 5.15 -6.16 -6.52
N GLN A 43 3.98 -5.81 -7.01
CA GLN A 43 3.87 -4.73 -7.96
C GLN A 43 4.21 -3.39 -7.31
N ALA A 44 3.79 -3.20 -6.07
CA ALA A 44 4.08 -1.97 -5.35
C ALA A 44 5.58 -1.81 -5.15
N ILE A 45 6.25 -2.87 -4.76
CA ILE A 45 7.68 -2.84 -4.54
C ILE A 45 8.40 -2.57 -5.86
N LEU A 46 7.97 -3.22 -6.90
CA LEU A 46 8.58 -3.05 -8.20
C LEU A 46 8.46 -1.60 -8.66
N SER A 47 7.28 -1.02 -8.48
CA SER A 47 7.03 0.35 -8.88
C SER A 47 7.91 1.32 -8.10
N LEU A 48 8.20 1.03 -6.84
CA LEU A 48 8.98 1.90 -6.01
C LEU A 48 10.49 1.74 -6.23
N THR A 49 10.91 0.62 -6.70
CA THR A 49 12.33 0.34 -6.87
C THR A 49 12.78 0.45 -8.33
N THR A 50 11.86 0.66 -9.21
CA THR A 50 12.22 0.88 -10.60
C THR A 50 12.45 2.36 -10.88
#